data_d16f2442f0d861de1840f8cd372f79d1
#
_entry.id   d16f2442f0d861de1840f8cd372f79d1
#
_cell.length_a   1.000
_cell.length_b   1.000
_cell.length_c   1.000
_cell.angle_alpha   90.00
_cell.angle_beta   90.00
_cell.angle_gamma   90.00
#
_symmetry.space_group_name_H-M   'P 1'
#
loop_
_entity.id
_entity.type
_entity.pdbx_description
1 polymer ?
#
loop_
_entity_poly.entity_id
_entity_poly.type
_entity_poly.pdbx_seq_one_letter_code
_entity_poly.pdbx_strand_id
1 'polypeptide(L)'
;MKLRMQITKDPEIRFISHLEYSRTISRAIRRAKLPAAYSEGFNPHLKFSLASALGVGVVSYTEFVEIELAEPMEVEMAAKALDKALPRGIRVLAADAVDTHHAALMSQAAGASYRVTLPYTRDISEAVDAFNAAPALLFKKAAPKTKAGFKEIDVKFYIPQITVTCEGEATIFTFDCKITPTGSMKAVDLLNALNEHYHLELPVEMADIERLHLYRMSKKGNKVPMLNSDAVKLA
;
A
#
# COMPACT_ATOMS: atom_id res chain seq x y z
N MET A 1 -18.47 11.50 -12.66
CA MET A 1 -18.17 11.57 -11.21
C MET A 1 -17.24 10.43 -10.88
N LYS A 2 -16.25 10.64 -10.01
CA LYS A 2 -15.43 9.55 -9.47
C LYS A 2 -15.68 9.41 -7.97
N LEU A 3 -15.73 8.17 -7.51
CA LEU A 3 -15.77 7.83 -6.08
C LEU A 3 -14.42 7.30 -5.66
N ARG A 4 -13.86 7.84 -4.59
CA ARG A 4 -12.66 7.32 -3.95
C ARG A 4 -13.05 6.74 -2.60
N MET A 5 -12.67 5.50 -2.35
CA MET A 5 -13.01 4.80 -1.12
C MET A 5 -11.75 4.24 -0.46
N GLN A 6 -11.66 4.39 0.84
CA GLN A 6 -10.69 3.70 1.68
C GLN A 6 -11.20 2.31 1.97
N ILE A 7 -10.37 1.31 1.70
CA ILE A 7 -10.71 -0.11 1.87
C ILE A 7 -9.61 -0.84 2.63
N THR A 8 -9.94 -2.00 3.16
CA THR A 8 -9.01 -2.85 3.92
C THR A 8 -8.49 -4.02 3.08
N LYS A 9 -7.36 -4.58 3.51
CA LYS A 9 -6.90 -5.93 3.21
C LYS A 9 -6.56 -6.58 4.54
N ASP A 10 -7.56 -7.23 5.13
CA ASP A 10 -7.50 -7.78 6.50
C ASP A 10 -6.59 -9.04 6.56
N PRO A 11 -6.20 -9.50 7.77
CA PRO A 11 -5.29 -10.62 7.94
C PRO A 11 -5.72 -11.91 7.23
N GLU A 12 -7.02 -12.20 7.16
CA GLU A 12 -7.55 -13.43 6.56
C GLU A 12 -7.21 -13.58 5.07
N ILE A 13 -7.03 -12.44 4.37
CA ILE A 13 -6.74 -12.43 2.93
C ILE A 13 -5.35 -11.89 2.61
N ARG A 14 -4.48 -11.74 3.60
CA ARG A 14 -3.15 -11.12 3.40
C ARG A 14 -2.30 -11.79 2.32
N PHE A 15 -2.50 -13.08 2.08
CA PHE A 15 -1.70 -13.86 1.13
C PHE A 15 -2.23 -13.85 -0.31
N ILE A 16 -3.36 -13.18 -0.60
CA ILE A 16 -3.78 -13.00 -2.00
C ILE A 16 -2.87 -11.97 -2.69
N SER A 17 -2.63 -12.20 -3.98
CA SER A 17 -1.85 -11.28 -4.82
C SER A 17 -2.61 -9.98 -5.08
N HIS A 18 -1.87 -8.92 -5.47
CA HIS A 18 -2.50 -7.66 -5.90
C HIS A 18 -3.50 -7.85 -7.04
N LEU A 19 -3.20 -8.75 -7.97
CA LEU A 19 -4.09 -9.04 -9.10
C LEU A 19 -5.41 -9.70 -8.65
N GLU A 20 -5.33 -10.64 -7.70
CA GLU A 20 -6.53 -11.28 -7.13
C GLU A 20 -7.34 -10.30 -6.29
N TYR A 21 -6.66 -9.45 -5.50
CA TYR A 21 -7.31 -8.38 -4.75
C TYR A 21 -8.07 -7.43 -5.69
N SER A 22 -7.42 -6.96 -6.75
CA SER A 22 -8.05 -6.11 -7.78
C SER A 22 -9.23 -6.80 -8.47
N ARG A 23 -9.10 -8.08 -8.86
CA ARG A 23 -10.18 -8.87 -9.47
C ARG A 23 -11.37 -9.03 -8.51
N THR A 24 -11.10 -9.23 -7.23
CA THR A 24 -12.14 -9.37 -6.20
C THR A 24 -12.94 -8.08 -6.05
N ILE A 25 -12.27 -6.93 -6.01
CA ILE A 25 -12.92 -5.62 -5.97
C ILE A 25 -13.73 -5.38 -7.25
N SER A 26 -13.17 -5.66 -8.42
CA SER A 26 -13.89 -5.54 -9.70
C SER A 26 -15.19 -6.35 -9.72
N ARG A 27 -15.17 -7.58 -9.20
CA ARG A 27 -16.37 -8.42 -9.07
C ARG A 27 -17.36 -7.85 -8.05
N ALA A 28 -16.88 -7.28 -6.94
CA ALA A 28 -17.74 -6.66 -5.94
C ALA A 28 -18.43 -5.39 -6.49
N ILE A 29 -17.74 -4.54 -7.25
CA ILE A 29 -18.34 -3.37 -7.91
C ILE A 29 -19.52 -3.78 -8.79
N ARG A 30 -19.39 -4.88 -9.56
CA ARG A 30 -20.48 -5.41 -10.38
C ARG A 30 -21.63 -5.97 -9.54
N ARG A 31 -21.34 -6.73 -8.47
CA ARG A 31 -22.37 -7.26 -7.56
C ARG A 31 -23.12 -6.17 -6.83
N ALA A 32 -22.44 -5.09 -6.46
CA ALA A 32 -23.04 -3.91 -5.85
C ALA A 32 -23.95 -3.13 -6.79
N LYS A 33 -23.96 -3.47 -8.10
CA LYS A 33 -24.72 -2.78 -9.16
C LYS A 33 -24.43 -1.27 -9.18
N LEU A 34 -23.20 -0.87 -8.86
CA LEU A 34 -22.79 0.52 -9.00
C LEU A 34 -22.86 0.91 -10.49
N PRO A 35 -23.34 2.12 -10.84
CA PRO A 35 -23.38 2.61 -12.21
C PRO A 35 -21.96 2.99 -12.68
N ALA A 36 -21.05 2.04 -12.64
CA ALA A 36 -19.65 2.24 -12.97
C ALA A 36 -19.43 2.34 -14.47
N ALA A 37 -18.56 3.26 -14.90
CA ALA A 37 -18.21 3.46 -16.29
C ALA A 37 -17.30 2.33 -16.80
N TYR A 38 -17.39 2.08 -18.10
CA TYR A 38 -16.53 1.15 -18.83
C TYR A 38 -15.70 1.88 -19.88
N SER A 39 -14.55 1.32 -20.22
CA SER A 39 -13.73 1.83 -21.32
C SER A 39 -14.44 1.58 -22.65
N GLU A 40 -14.13 2.41 -23.65
CA GLU A 40 -14.56 2.21 -25.03
C GLU A 40 -13.73 1.11 -25.70
N GLY A 41 -14.27 0.54 -26.79
CA GLY A 41 -13.59 -0.47 -27.62
C GLY A 41 -14.20 -1.86 -27.54
N PHE A 42 -13.58 -2.83 -28.22
CA PHE A 42 -14.09 -4.20 -28.37
C PHE A 42 -14.12 -5.03 -27.07
N ASN A 43 -13.30 -4.68 -26.07
CA ASN A 43 -13.24 -5.33 -24.77
C ASN A 43 -13.41 -4.27 -23.65
N PRO A 44 -14.65 -3.89 -23.32
CA PRO A 44 -14.89 -2.88 -22.29
C PRO A 44 -14.40 -3.34 -20.92
N HIS A 45 -13.52 -2.55 -20.30
CA HIS A 45 -13.05 -2.77 -18.95
C HIS A 45 -13.69 -1.78 -18.00
N LEU A 46 -13.99 -2.25 -16.78
CA LEU A 46 -14.49 -1.40 -15.70
C LEU A 46 -13.44 -0.32 -15.39
N LYS A 47 -13.86 0.94 -15.40
CA LYS A 47 -13.00 2.07 -15.08
C LYS A 47 -12.86 2.21 -13.55
N PHE A 48 -11.89 1.51 -13.00
CA PHE A 48 -11.49 1.65 -11.60
C PHE A 48 -9.96 1.49 -11.47
N SER A 49 -9.41 2.00 -10.40
CA SER A 49 -7.97 1.88 -10.10
C SER A 49 -7.73 1.75 -8.61
N LEU A 50 -6.64 1.07 -8.22
CA LEU A 50 -6.10 1.06 -6.88
C LEU A 50 -4.94 2.04 -6.79
N ALA A 51 -4.76 2.68 -5.63
CA ALA A 51 -3.75 3.72 -5.45
C ALA A 51 -2.32 3.18 -5.54
N SER A 52 -2.08 1.96 -5.09
CA SER A 52 -0.76 1.33 -5.07
C SER A 52 -0.90 -0.18 -5.06
N ALA A 53 0.09 -0.87 -5.61
CA ALA A 53 0.17 -2.32 -5.44
C ALA A 53 0.54 -2.67 -4.00
N LEU A 54 -0.17 -3.65 -3.42
CA LEU A 54 0.14 -4.22 -2.12
C LEU A 54 0.71 -5.63 -2.29
N GLY A 55 1.81 -5.90 -1.59
CA GLY A 55 2.48 -7.20 -1.64
C GLY A 55 1.64 -8.33 -1.03
N VAL A 56 2.00 -9.57 -1.39
CA VAL A 56 1.53 -10.77 -0.69
C VAL A 56 2.09 -10.75 0.74
N GLY A 57 1.31 -11.19 1.71
CA GLY A 57 1.69 -11.21 3.12
C GLY A 57 1.50 -9.87 3.86
N VAL A 58 1.09 -8.80 3.17
CA VAL A 58 0.90 -7.48 3.78
C VAL A 58 -0.56 -7.24 4.12
N VAL A 59 -0.82 -6.84 5.36
CA VAL A 59 -2.11 -6.34 5.86
C VAL A 59 -2.18 -4.84 5.65
N SER A 60 -3.37 -4.29 5.40
CA SER A 60 -3.56 -2.84 5.29
C SER A 60 -5.00 -2.43 5.61
N TYR A 61 -5.14 -1.33 6.32
CA TYR A 61 -6.42 -0.65 6.57
C TYR A 61 -6.52 0.68 5.81
N THR A 62 -5.58 0.93 4.89
CA THR A 62 -5.45 2.22 4.20
C THR A 62 -5.19 2.05 2.70
N GLU A 63 -5.85 1.08 2.09
CA GLU A 63 -5.88 0.97 0.64
C GLU A 63 -6.95 1.89 0.06
N PHE A 64 -6.74 2.33 -1.18
CA PHE A 64 -7.70 3.20 -1.84
C PHE A 64 -8.06 2.65 -3.21
N VAL A 65 -9.36 2.63 -3.48
CA VAL A 65 -9.94 2.36 -4.79
C VAL A 65 -10.64 3.62 -5.31
N GLU A 66 -10.47 3.92 -6.58
CA GLU A 66 -11.20 4.98 -7.28
C GLU A 66 -12.02 4.35 -8.39
N ILE A 67 -13.32 4.65 -8.43
CA ILE A 67 -14.29 4.10 -9.38
C ILE A 67 -14.90 5.27 -10.15
N GLU A 68 -14.80 5.25 -11.48
CA GLU A 68 -15.49 6.21 -12.33
C GLU A 68 -16.95 5.76 -12.51
N LEU A 69 -17.90 6.66 -12.24
CA LEU A 69 -19.32 6.40 -12.42
C LEU A 69 -19.81 7.02 -13.74
N ALA A 70 -20.62 6.25 -14.49
CA ALA A 70 -21.32 6.72 -15.68
C ALA A 70 -22.46 7.68 -15.31
N GLU A 71 -23.14 7.42 -14.19
CA GLU A 71 -24.22 8.23 -13.65
C GLU A 71 -23.88 8.65 -12.21
N PRO A 72 -24.27 9.86 -11.77
CA PRO A 72 -24.09 10.28 -10.39
C PRO A 72 -24.83 9.35 -9.43
N MET A 73 -24.19 9.08 -8.29
CA MET A 73 -24.77 8.33 -7.19
C MET A 73 -24.33 8.98 -5.87
N GLU A 74 -25.19 8.93 -4.86
CA GLU A 74 -24.86 9.44 -3.52
C GLU A 74 -23.71 8.60 -2.93
N VAL A 75 -22.73 9.29 -2.31
CA VAL A 75 -21.46 8.69 -1.86
C VAL A 75 -21.67 7.60 -0.82
N GLU A 76 -22.50 7.87 0.19
CA GLU A 76 -22.75 6.93 1.29
C GLU A 76 -23.50 5.69 0.79
N MET A 77 -24.51 5.88 -0.10
CA MET A 77 -25.22 4.76 -0.72
C MET A 77 -24.27 3.87 -1.52
N ALA A 78 -23.40 4.46 -2.34
CA ALA A 78 -22.43 3.73 -3.13
C ALA A 78 -21.44 2.95 -2.25
N ALA A 79 -20.93 3.59 -1.19
CA ALA A 79 -20.00 2.99 -0.25
C ALA A 79 -20.65 1.80 0.50
N LYS A 80 -21.86 1.95 1.03
CA LYS A 80 -22.61 0.87 1.68
C LYS A 80 -22.93 -0.28 0.72
N ALA A 81 -23.30 0.02 -0.53
CA ALA A 81 -23.57 -0.99 -1.54
C ALA A 81 -22.31 -1.80 -1.87
N LEU A 82 -21.16 -1.14 -2.01
CA LEU A 82 -19.88 -1.82 -2.25
C LEU A 82 -19.48 -2.65 -1.04
N ASP A 83 -19.54 -2.09 0.18
CA ASP A 83 -19.16 -2.79 1.40
C ASP A 83 -19.96 -4.08 1.58
N LYS A 84 -21.28 -4.04 1.40
CA LYS A 84 -22.15 -5.23 1.43
C LYS A 84 -21.80 -6.28 0.37
N ALA A 85 -21.25 -5.85 -0.77
CA ALA A 85 -20.88 -6.74 -1.87
C ALA A 85 -19.45 -7.28 -1.78
N LEU A 86 -18.59 -6.71 -0.92
CA LEU A 86 -17.23 -7.19 -0.69
C LEU A 86 -17.25 -8.52 0.09
N PRO A 87 -16.29 -9.42 -0.16
CA PRO A 87 -16.13 -10.61 0.67
C PRO A 87 -15.52 -10.25 2.02
N ARG A 88 -15.63 -11.17 2.98
CA ARG A 88 -14.91 -11.08 4.26
C ARG A 88 -13.42 -10.80 4.01
N GLY A 89 -12.84 -9.93 4.83
CA GLY A 89 -11.45 -9.49 4.72
C GLY A 89 -11.23 -8.23 3.88
N ILE A 90 -12.29 -7.68 3.27
CA ILE A 90 -12.27 -6.37 2.61
C ILE A 90 -13.49 -5.58 3.07
N ARG A 91 -13.28 -4.38 3.61
CA ARG A 91 -14.34 -3.47 4.07
C ARG A 91 -14.12 -2.08 3.50
N VAL A 92 -15.19 -1.32 3.34
CA VAL A 92 -15.12 0.11 3.04
C VAL A 92 -15.13 0.87 4.37
N LEU A 93 -14.11 1.69 4.61
CA LEU A 93 -13.99 2.47 5.85
C LEU A 93 -14.47 3.91 5.68
N ALA A 94 -14.21 4.49 4.52
CA ALA A 94 -14.60 5.85 4.19
C ALA A 94 -14.72 6.04 2.68
N ALA A 95 -15.49 7.03 2.25
CA ALA A 95 -15.69 7.34 0.84
C ALA A 95 -15.82 8.84 0.62
N ASP A 96 -15.40 9.29 -0.56
CA ASP A 96 -15.49 10.68 -0.99
C ASP A 96 -15.77 10.76 -2.50
N ALA A 97 -16.43 11.82 -2.91
CA ALA A 97 -16.56 12.19 -4.31
C ALA A 97 -15.35 13.02 -4.74
N VAL A 98 -14.71 12.62 -5.82
CA VAL A 98 -13.60 13.38 -6.38
C VAL A 98 -13.91 13.85 -7.80
N ASP A 99 -13.33 14.99 -8.17
CA ASP A 99 -13.51 15.54 -9.51
C ASP A 99 -12.90 14.58 -10.56
N THR A 100 -13.57 14.46 -11.71
CA THR A 100 -13.10 13.68 -12.86
C THR A 100 -11.79 14.20 -13.45
N HIS A 101 -11.52 15.51 -13.29
CA HIS A 101 -10.29 16.15 -13.75
C HIS A 101 -9.09 15.99 -12.80
N HIS A 102 -9.26 15.34 -11.64
CA HIS A 102 -8.13 15.04 -10.76
C HIS A 102 -7.14 14.07 -11.43
N ALA A 103 -5.87 14.27 -11.11
CA ALA A 103 -4.80 13.34 -11.51
C ALA A 103 -5.16 11.89 -11.13
N ALA A 104 -4.69 10.93 -11.91
CA ALA A 104 -4.93 9.50 -11.65
C ALA A 104 -4.55 9.12 -10.21
N LEU A 105 -5.37 8.30 -9.56
CA LEU A 105 -5.17 7.90 -8.16
C LEU A 105 -3.74 7.40 -7.88
N MET A 106 -3.20 6.55 -8.77
CA MET A 106 -1.84 6.01 -8.63
C MET A 106 -0.75 7.09 -8.65
N SER A 107 -0.94 8.19 -9.41
CA SER A 107 0.04 9.27 -9.48
C SER A 107 0.01 10.18 -8.25
N GLN A 108 -1.02 10.09 -7.43
CA GLN A 108 -1.15 10.86 -6.20
C GLN A 108 -0.49 10.17 -4.99
N ALA A 109 -0.38 8.84 -5.00
CA ALA A 109 0.26 8.08 -3.94
C ALA A 109 1.77 8.36 -3.94
N ALA A 110 2.26 9.10 -2.95
CA ALA A 110 3.65 9.53 -2.86
C ALA A 110 4.48 8.69 -1.88
N GLY A 111 3.83 8.00 -0.96
CA GLY A 111 4.51 7.14 0.01
C GLY A 111 3.53 6.39 0.90
N ALA A 112 4.10 5.45 1.65
CA ALA A 112 3.36 4.65 2.62
C ALA A 112 4.19 4.47 3.89
N SER A 113 3.51 4.43 5.04
CA SER A 113 4.12 4.08 6.33
C SER A 113 3.86 2.61 6.63
N TYR A 114 4.85 1.94 7.16
CA TYR A 114 4.81 0.52 7.48
C TYR A 114 5.18 0.26 8.94
N ARG A 115 4.57 -0.79 9.49
CA ARG A 115 5.01 -1.49 10.69
C ARG A 115 5.39 -2.90 10.29
N VAL A 116 6.55 -3.38 10.80
CA VAL A 116 6.97 -4.77 10.62
C VAL A 116 7.31 -5.32 11.98
N THR A 117 6.63 -6.36 12.40
CA THR A 117 6.86 -7.05 13.67
C THR A 117 7.55 -8.38 13.41
N LEU A 118 8.63 -8.64 14.14
CA LEU A 118 9.44 -9.85 14.03
C LEU A 118 9.62 -10.49 15.43
N PRO A 119 9.57 -11.82 15.58
CA PRO A 119 9.99 -12.52 16.79
C PRO A 119 11.51 -12.50 16.86
N TYR A 120 12.07 -11.42 17.39
CA TYR A 120 13.51 -11.17 17.40
C TYR A 120 13.86 -10.32 18.61
N THR A 121 14.86 -10.75 19.40
CA THR A 121 15.18 -10.18 20.73
C THR A 121 16.58 -9.62 20.83
N ARG A 122 17.45 -9.81 19.81
CA ARG A 122 18.81 -9.26 19.83
C ARG A 122 18.75 -7.73 19.72
N ASP A 123 19.60 -7.04 20.46
CA ASP A 123 19.78 -5.60 20.30
C ASP A 123 20.38 -5.29 18.91
N ILE A 124 19.74 -4.39 18.20
CA ILE A 124 20.15 -3.93 16.87
C ILE A 124 20.29 -2.40 16.80
N SER A 125 20.37 -1.73 17.95
CA SER A 125 20.44 -0.27 18.02
C SER A 125 21.61 0.30 17.21
N GLU A 126 22.79 -0.30 17.30
CA GLU A 126 23.97 0.12 16.52
C GLU A 126 23.74 0.01 15.00
N ALA A 127 23.09 -1.06 14.54
CA ALA A 127 22.78 -1.25 13.13
C ALA A 127 21.73 -0.25 12.64
N VAL A 128 20.73 0.06 13.47
CA VAL A 128 19.72 1.08 13.19
C VAL A 128 20.34 2.47 13.08
N ASP A 129 21.24 2.83 14.02
CA ASP A 129 21.96 4.10 14.01
C ASP A 129 22.86 4.20 12.78
N ALA A 130 23.61 3.12 12.47
CA ALA A 130 24.45 3.05 11.28
C ALA A 130 23.63 3.18 9.99
N PHE A 131 22.49 2.47 9.89
CA PHE A 131 21.55 2.62 8.76
C PHE A 131 21.08 4.07 8.66
N ASN A 132 20.61 4.68 9.74
CA ASN A 132 20.05 6.02 9.73
C ASN A 132 21.10 7.09 9.37
N ALA A 133 22.36 6.91 9.77
CA ALA A 133 23.48 7.79 9.45
C ALA A 133 24.04 7.60 8.03
N ALA A 134 23.83 6.43 7.42
CA ALA A 134 24.37 6.14 6.09
C ALA A 134 23.74 7.04 5.00
N PRO A 135 24.55 7.63 4.10
CA PRO A 135 24.03 8.45 3.00
C PRO A 135 23.33 7.63 1.89
N ALA A 136 23.72 6.38 1.73
CA ALA A 136 23.18 5.41 0.77
C ALA A 136 23.39 4.00 1.30
N LEU A 137 22.54 3.05 0.85
CA LEU A 137 22.67 1.63 1.15
C LEU A 137 22.25 0.85 -0.08
N LEU A 138 23.21 0.32 -0.84
CA LEU A 138 22.94 -0.42 -2.07
C LEU A 138 22.58 -1.87 -1.75
N PHE A 139 21.52 -2.36 -2.37
CA PHE A 139 21.03 -3.72 -2.20
C PHE A 139 20.74 -4.37 -3.56
N LYS A 140 21.23 -5.60 -3.76
CA LYS A 140 21.02 -6.38 -4.99
C LYS A 140 19.77 -7.24 -4.86
N LYS A 141 18.67 -6.72 -5.35
CA LYS A 141 17.40 -7.45 -5.38
C LYS A 141 17.35 -8.40 -6.56
N ALA A 142 16.96 -9.66 -6.33
CA ALA A 142 16.73 -10.63 -7.38
C ALA A 142 15.72 -10.13 -8.43
N ALA A 143 16.10 -10.18 -9.70
CA ALA A 143 15.28 -9.75 -10.83
C ALA A 143 15.52 -10.69 -12.04
N PRO A 144 14.92 -11.91 -12.05
CA PRO A 144 15.20 -12.96 -13.04
C PRO A 144 14.95 -12.54 -14.48
N LYS A 145 14.14 -11.50 -14.70
CA LYS A 145 13.84 -10.97 -16.05
C LYS A 145 14.91 -10.03 -16.60
N THR A 146 15.89 -9.63 -15.79
CA THR A 146 17.02 -8.80 -16.26
C THR A 146 18.18 -9.69 -16.72
N LYS A 147 19.01 -9.18 -17.65
CA LYS A 147 20.19 -9.92 -18.12
C LYS A 147 21.17 -10.29 -17.00
N ALA A 148 21.26 -9.45 -15.96
CA ALA A 148 22.14 -9.66 -14.80
C ALA A 148 21.54 -10.57 -13.73
N GLY A 149 20.24 -10.93 -13.82
CA GLY A 149 19.53 -11.69 -12.79
C GLY A 149 19.18 -10.88 -11.53
N PHE A 150 19.65 -9.66 -11.41
CA PHE A 150 19.38 -8.76 -10.28
C PHE A 150 19.22 -7.31 -10.73
N LYS A 151 18.65 -6.50 -9.84
CA LYS A 151 18.59 -5.04 -9.95
C LYS A 151 19.19 -4.45 -8.67
N GLU A 152 20.15 -3.55 -8.83
CA GLU A 152 20.66 -2.78 -7.71
C GLU A 152 19.73 -1.62 -7.39
N ILE A 153 19.41 -1.44 -6.13
CA ILE A 153 18.56 -0.37 -5.62
C ILE A 153 19.22 0.28 -4.41
N ASP A 154 19.10 1.59 -4.30
CA ASP A 154 19.47 2.31 -3.09
C ASP A 154 18.29 2.30 -2.11
N VAL A 155 18.45 1.59 -1.00
CA VAL A 155 17.43 1.46 0.04
C VAL A 155 17.10 2.83 0.64
N LYS A 156 18.12 3.68 0.87
CA LYS A 156 17.96 5.00 1.48
C LYS A 156 17.18 5.97 0.60
N PHE A 157 17.19 5.78 -0.71
CA PHE A 157 16.35 6.55 -1.61
C PHE A 157 14.85 6.32 -1.35
N TYR A 158 14.47 5.06 -1.07
CA TYR A 158 13.07 4.71 -0.78
C TYR A 158 12.71 4.84 0.70
N ILE A 159 13.61 4.45 1.60
CA ILE A 159 13.41 4.41 3.05
C ILE A 159 14.54 5.18 3.73
N PRO A 160 14.37 6.50 3.89
CA PRO A 160 15.44 7.37 4.43
C PRO A 160 15.83 7.04 5.87
N GLN A 161 14.86 6.65 6.69
CA GLN A 161 15.06 6.33 8.11
C GLN A 161 14.15 5.20 8.56
N ILE A 162 14.60 4.47 9.57
CA ILE A 162 13.84 3.46 10.29
C ILE A 162 13.86 3.78 11.79
N THR A 163 12.76 3.44 12.46
CA THR A 163 12.68 3.44 13.93
C THR A 163 12.44 2.01 14.37
N VAL A 164 13.09 1.61 15.46
CA VAL A 164 12.95 0.29 16.02
C VAL A 164 12.57 0.39 17.49
N THR A 165 11.61 -0.41 17.92
CA THR A 165 11.23 -0.58 19.33
C THR A 165 11.15 -2.07 19.64
N CYS A 166 11.41 -2.43 20.90
CA CYS A 166 11.27 -3.81 21.39
C CYS A 166 10.04 -3.88 22.32
N GLU A 167 9.14 -4.83 22.04
CA GLU A 167 7.97 -5.11 22.87
C GLU A 167 7.94 -6.60 23.23
N GLY A 168 8.30 -6.94 24.46
CA GLY A 168 8.44 -8.33 24.90
C GLY A 168 9.50 -9.07 24.07
N GLU A 169 9.09 -10.13 23.39
CA GLU A 169 9.97 -10.94 22.52
C GLU A 169 9.93 -10.50 21.04
N ALA A 170 9.35 -9.33 20.76
CA ALA A 170 9.21 -8.83 19.40
C ALA A 170 10.01 -7.56 19.17
N THR A 171 10.63 -7.47 18.01
CA THR A 171 11.23 -6.26 17.46
C THR A 171 10.30 -5.67 16.42
N ILE A 172 9.99 -4.38 16.55
CA ILE A 172 9.05 -3.65 15.71
C ILE A 172 9.80 -2.57 14.94
N PHE A 173 9.81 -2.69 13.62
CA PHE A 173 10.31 -1.66 12.70
C PHE A 173 9.16 -0.77 12.26
N THR A 174 9.38 0.55 12.27
CA THR A 174 8.46 1.54 11.70
C THR A 174 9.22 2.43 10.74
N PHE A 175 8.70 2.61 9.54
CA PHE A 175 9.35 3.42 8.51
C PHE A 175 8.37 3.92 7.45
N ASP A 176 8.79 4.97 6.75
CA ASP A 176 8.13 5.44 5.54
C ASP A 176 8.87 4.93 4.31
N CYS A 177 8.10 4.51 3.30
CA CYS A 177 8.63 4.12 2.01
C CYS A 177 8.07 5.01 0.90
N LYS A 178 8.92 5.64 0.11
CA LYS A 178 8.54 6.43 -1.05
C LYS A 178 7.90 5.54 -2.14
N ILE A 179 6.87 6.07 -2.76
CA ILE A 179 6.27 5.52 -3.98
C ILE A 179 6.65 6.45 -5.12
N THR A 180 7.20 5.88 -6.18
CA THR A 180 7.65 6.62 -7.37
C THR A 180 6.93 6.07 -8.61
N PRO A 181 6.95 6.77 -9.75
CA PRO A 181 6.41 6.25 -11.01
C PRO A 181 7.04 4.91 -11.44
N THR A 182 8.27 4.64 -11.02
CA THR A 182 8.98 3.39 -11.31
C THR A 182 8.77 2.28 -10.27
N GLY A 183 7.99 2.56 -9.21
CA GLY A 183 7.64 1.61 -8.15
C GLY A 183 8.03 2.07 -6.75
N SER A 184 8.01 1.13 -5.82
CA SER A 184 8.39 1.30 -4.42
C SER A 184 9.21 0.11 -3.94
N MET A 185 9.82 0.22 -2.78
CA MET A 185 10.52 -0.89 -2.14
C MET A 185 9.55 -1.72 -1.29
N LYS A 186 9.74 -3.04 -1.24
CA LYS A 186 8.99 -3.91 -0.35
C LYS A 186 9.62 -3.92 1.05
N ALA A 187 8.82 -4.09 2.10
CA ALA A 187 9.32 -4.22 3.46
C ALA A 187 10.30 -5.40 3.62
N VAL A 188 10.01 -6.53 2.98
CA VAL A 188 10.93 -7.69 2.97
C VAL A 188 12.30 -7.39 2.33
N ASP A 189 12.34 -6.50 1.34
CA ASP A 189 13.60 -6.10 0.70
C ASP A 189 14.45 -5.25 1.66
N LEU A 190 13.82 -4.41 2.51
CA LEU A 190 14.52 -3.69 3.60
C LEU A 190 15.14 -4.66 4.60
N LEU A 191 14.37 -5.63 5.10
CA LEU A 191 14.87 -6.61 6.08
C LEU A 191 16.03 -7.43 5.50
N ASN A 192 15.93 -7.87 4.24
CA ASN A 192 17.02 -8.56 3.56
C ASN A 192 18.26 -7.68 3.40
N ALA A 193 18.09 -6.40 3.07
CA ALA A 193 19.19 -5.47 2.97
C ALA A 193 19.90 -5.24 4.32
N LEU A 194 19.13 -5.13 5.41
CA LEU A 194 19.68 -5.03 6.76
C LEU A 194 20.43 -6.30 7.16
N ASN A 195 19.91 -7.48 6.84
CA ASN A 195 20.61 -8.76 7.07
C ASN A 195 21.92 -8.84 6.30
N GLU A 196 21.91 -8.45 5.01
CA GLU A 196 23.11 -8.48 4.17
C GLU A 196 24.21 -7.52 4.65
N HIS A 197 23.80 -6.26 5.01
CA HIS A 197 24.75 -5.22 5.38
C HIS A 197 25.25 -5.30 6.82
N TYR A 198 24.37 -5.68 7.75
CA TYR A 198 24.65 -5.61 9.19
C TYR A 198 24.69 -6.99 9.86
N HIS A 199 24.52 -8.08 9.10
CA HIS A 199 24.57 -9.48 9.58
C HIS A 199 23.63 -9.74 10.76
N LEU A 200 22.39 -9.22 10.68
CA LEU A 200 21.44 -9.24 11.81
C LEU A 200 20.74 -10.58 11.98
N GLU A 201 20.63 -11.41 10.93
CA GLU A 201 19.89 -12.68 10.94
C GLU A 201 18.41 -12.53 11.32
N LEU A 202 17.78 -11.42 10.87
CA LEU A 202 16.34 -11.20 11.07
C LEU A 202 15.54 -12.32 10.40
N PRO A 203 14.55 -12.93 11.07
CA PRO A 203 13.71 -14.00 10.51
C PRO A 203 12.66 -13.41 9.55
N VAL A 204 13.08 -13.04 8.35
CA VAL A 204 12.28 -12.28 7.36
C VAL A 204 10.99 -13.01 6.97
N GLU A 205 11.02 -14.35 6.93
CA GLU A 205 9.87 -15.22 6.64
C GLU A 205 8.78 -15.18 7.72
N MET A 206 9.14 -14.77 8.94
CA MET A 206 8.22 -14.63 10.07
C MET A 206 7.69 -13.21 10.24
N ALA A 207 8.05 -12.31 9.32
CA ALA A 207 7.66 -10.92 9.42
C ALA A 207 6.15 -10.71 9.29
N ASP A 208 5.55 -10.10 10.31
CA ASP A 208 4.19 -9.56 10.24
C ASP A 208 4.24 -8.12 9.72
N ILE A 209 3.76 -7.91 8.50
CA ILE A 209 3.89 -6.65 7.78
C ILE A 209 2.54 -5.99 7.64
N GLU A 210 2.46 -4.75 8.13
CA GLU A 210 1.28 -3.91 8.06
C GLU A 210 1.60 -2.58 7.36
N ARG A 211 0.79 -2.20 6.36
CA ARG A 211 0.78 -0.83 5.83
C ARG A 211 -0.15 0.01 6.69
N LEU A 212 0.41 0.94 7.46
CA LEU A 212 -0.34 1.81 8.37
C LEU A 212 -1.03 2.94 7.62
N HIS A 213 -0.31 3.58 6.70
CA HIS A 213 -0.80 4.74 5.96
C HIS A 213 -0.34 4.71 4.51
N LEU A 214 -1.23 5.12 3.62
CA LEU A 214 -0.92 5.52 2.26
C LEU A 214 -1.24 7.00 2.15
N TYR A 215 -0.30 7.82 1.66
CA TYR A 215 -0.42 9.26 1.68
C TYR A 215 0.07 9.90 0.37
N ARG A 216 -0.42 11.10 0.11
CA ARG A 216 0.09 12.02 -0.92
C ARG A 216 0.96 13.09 -0.28
N MET A 217 1.72 13.82 -1.09
CA MET A 217 2.48 14.99 -0.62
C MET A 217 1.78 16.27 -1.04
N SER A 218 1.69 17.21 -0.12
CA SER A 218 1.28 18.59 -0.44
C SER A 218 2.37 19.32 -1.21
N LYS A 219 2.03 20.47 -1.83
CA LYS A 219 3.03 21.35 -2.47
C LYS A 219 4.11 21.85 -1.51
N LYS A 220 3.83 21.85 -0.21
CA LYS A 220 4.78 22.25 0.85
C LYS A 220 5.63 21.09 1.39
N GLY A 221 5.50 19.88 0.80
CA GLY A 221 6.24 18.71 1.23
C GLY A 221 5.68 18.00 2.47
N ASN A 222 4.46 18.31 2.91
CA ASN A 222 3.82 17.64 4.04
C ASN A 222 3.03 16.42 3.57
N LYS A 223 3.01 15.36 4.38
CA LYS A 223 2.10 14.22 4.18
C LYS A 223 0.66 14.66 4.37
N VAL A 224 -0.20 14.30 3.43
CA VAL A 224 -1.64 14.56 3.51
C VAL A 224 -2.43 13.30 3.16
N PRO A 225 -3.62 13.10 3.76
CA PRO A 225 -4.45 11.93 3.48
C PRO A 225 -4.85 11.84 2.01
N MET A 226 -5.20 10.62 1.57
CA MET A 226 -5.71 10.37 0.22
C MET A 226 -7.16 10.82 0.04
N LEU A 227 -7.97 10.83 1.11
CA LEU A 227 -9.33 11.37 1.16
C LEU A 227 -9.32 12.80 1.71
N ASN A 228 -10.37 13.55 1.40
CA ASN A 228 -10.61 14.86 1.99
C ASN A 228 -11.10 14.72 3.45
N SER A 229 -11.06 15.83 4.20
CA SER A 229 -11.44 15.86 5.62
C SER A 229 -12.94 15.61 5.87
N ASP A 230 -13.77 15.87 4.87
CA ASP A 230 -15.22 15.72 4.86
C ASP A 230 -15.72 14.39 4.28
N ALA A 231 -14.80 13.45 4.01
CA ALA A 231 -15.13 12.12 3.54
C ALA A 231 -16.12 11.41 4.48
N VAL A 232 -17.13 10.78 3.90
CA VAL A 232 -18.12 9.98 4.63
C VAL A 232 -17.42 8.76 5.24
N LYS A 233 -17.56 8.57 6.54
CA LYS A 233 -17.06 7.39 7.25
C LYS A 233 -18.17 6.35 7.38
N LEU A 234 -17.84 5.09 7.11
CA LEU A 234 -18.71 3.96 7.39
C LEU A 234 -18.37 3.43 8.78
N ALA A 235 -19.38 3.30 9.61
CA ALA A 235 -19.24 2.77 10.99
C ALA A 235 -19.05 1.24 10.98
#